data_ccfe3143debb47fd50a0bd1184642a25
#
_entry.id   ccfe3143debb47fd50a0bd1184642a25
#
_cell.length_a   1.000
_cell.length_b   1.000
_cell.length_c   1.000
_cell.angle_alpha   90.00
_cell.angle_beta   90.00
_cell.angle_gamma   90.00
#
_symmetry.space_group_name_H-M   'P 1'
#
loop_
_entity.id
_entity.type
_entity.pdbx_description
1 polymer ?
#
loop_
_entity_poly.entity_id
_entity_poly.type
_entity_poly.pdbx_seq_one_letter_code
_entity_poly.pdbx_strand_id
1 'polypeptide(L)'
;RFEYIITDSELEALVLESNLIKEHRPKYNTMLKDDKSYPFIKVTVQEAYPRVLFARRMKKDKNRYFGPYTSAGAVKDVIELVRKLYQVRSCSRTLPRDCKKDRPCLYYHMKQCAGPCTGEVSQEDYRENIQKVLRFLNGDFQDTVSLPKRCRRLRKKCVLRMQQNAAI
;
A
#
# COMPACT_ATOMS: atom_id res chain seq x y z
N ARG A 1 36.21 9.73 12.64
CA ARG A 1 35.68 8.36 12.72
C ARG A 1 34.61 8.25 11.67
N PHE A 2 34.61 7.18 10.88
CA PHE A 2 33.55 6.87 9.92
C PHE A 2 33.07 5.44 10.18
N GLU A 3 31.83 5.19 9.84
CA GLU A 3 31.17 3.90 9.94
C GLU A 3 30.64 3.53 8.55
N TYR A 4 30.58 2.25 8.22
CA TYR A 4 30.02 1.78 6.98
C TYR A 4 29.00 0.68 7.25
N ILE A 5 27.97 0.63 6.42
CA ILE A 5 26.91 -0.37 6.45
C ILE A 5 26.94 -1.11 5.11
N ILE A 6 27.08 -2.41 5.15
CA ILE A 6 27.07 -3.26 3.96
C ILE A 6 25.61 -3.53 3.60
N THR A 7 25.28 -3.42 2.32
CA THR A 7 23.94 -3.69 1.77
C THR A 7 24.05 -4.73 0.65
N ASP A 8 22.99 -5.49 0.42
CA ASP A 8 22.99 -6.57 -0.57
C ASP A 8 22.83 -6.07 -2.01
N SER A 9 22.38 -4.83 -2.21
CA SER A 9 22.16 -4.24 -3.52
C SER A 9 22.42 -2.74 -3.55
N GLU A 10 22.76 -2.21 -4.76
CA GLU A 10 22.92 -0.77 -4.99
C GLU A 10 21.61 0.00 -4.68
N LEU A 11 20.46 -0.59 -5.00
CA LEU A 11 19.17 0.03 -4.73
C LEU A 11 18.92 0.20 -3.23
N GLU A 12 19.29 -0.80 -2.45
CA GLU A 12 19.19 -0.78 -1.00
C GLU A 12 20.11 0.30 -0.40
N ALA A 13 21.36 0.39 -0.89
CA ALA A 13 22.29 1.43 -0.48
C ALA A 13 21.71 2.85 -0.72
N LEU A 14 21.13 3.09 -1.88
CA LEU A 14 20.50 4.38 -2.22
C LEU A 14 19.30 4.71 -1.30
N VAL A 15 18.49 3.71 -0.99
CA VAL A 15 17.35 3.88 -0.06
C VAL A 15 17.85 4.18 1.35
N LEU A 16 18.85 3.42 1.81
CA LEU A 16 19.45 3.61 3.13
C LEU A 16 20.11 5.00 3.23
N GLU A 17 20.90 5.41 2.24
CA GLU A 17 21.49 6.76 2.15
C GLU A 17 20.42 7.84 2.28
N SER A 18 19.36 7.76 1.47
CA SER A 18 18.25 8.73 1.51
C SER A 18 17.58 8.81 2.89
N ASN A 19 17.42 7.67 3.57
CA ASN A 19 16.82 7.64 4.90
C ASN A 19 17.75 8.26 5.95
N LEU A 20 19.03 7.90 5.93
CA LEU A 20 20.04 8.46 6.86
C LEU A 20 20.23 9.98 6.69
N ILE A 21 20.23 10.48 5.44
CA ILE A 21 20.30 11.92 5.19
C ILE A 21 19.07 12.65 5.76
N LYS A 22 17.88 12.06 5.65
CA LYS A 22 16.65 12.66 6.20
C LYS A 22 16.59 12.60 7.72
N GLU A 23 17.12 11.54 8.31
CA GLU A 23 17.16 11.35 9.76
C GLU A 23 18.17 12.30 10.41
N HIS A 24 19.42 12.29 9.91
CA HIS A 24 20.53 13.03 10.50
C HIS A 24 20.69 14.48 10.00
N ARG A 25 20.09 14.81 8.84
CA ARG A 25 20.16 16.14 8.19
C ARG A 25 21.58 16.74 8.18
N PRO A 26 22.58 16.04 7.62
CA PRO A 26 23.96 16.48 7.65
C PRO A 26 24.14 17.86 7.03
N LYS A 27 24.98 18.73 7.65
CA LYS A 27 25.13 20.14 7.29
C LYS A 27 25.58 20.35 5.84
N TYR A 28 26.51 19.53 5.37
CA TYR A 28 27.16 19.70 4.06
C TYR A 28 26.50 18.89 2.92
N ASN A 29 25.55 18.02 3.21
CA ASN A 29 24.80 17.34 2.18
C ASN A 29 23.61 18.20 1.75
N THR A 30 23.71 18.82 0.56
CA THR A 30 22.65 19.67 -0.01
C THR A 30 21.66 18.89 -0.84
N MET A 31 22.08 17.76 -1.44
CA MET A 31 21.21 16.86 -2.22
C MET A 31 20.45 15.92 -1.28
N LEU A 32 19.32 15.40 -1.71
CA LEU A 32 18.47 14.46 -0.98
C LEU A 32 17.85 14.98 0.34
N LYS A 33 18.10 16.23 0.72
CA LYS A 33 17.35 16.90 1.82
C LYS A 33 15.91 17.23 1.43
N ASP A 34 15.63 17.23 0.12
CA ASP A 34 14.31 17.50 -0.42
C ASP A 34 13.30 16.42 0.02
N ASP A 35 12.05 16.81 0.20
CA ASP A 35 10.96 16.02 0.78
C ASP A 35 10.49 14.82 -0.10
N LYS A 36 11.21 14.51 -1.18
CA LYS A 36 10.93 13.36 -2.06
C LYS A 36 11.27 12.06 -1.33
N SER A 37 10.40 11.68 -0.41
CA SER A 37 10.49 10.36 0.26
C SER A 37 9.94 9.27 -0.66
N TYR A 38 10.55 8.10 -0.58
CA TYR A 38 10.03 6.90 -1.23
C TYR A 38 8.60 6.61 -0.78
N PRO A 39 7.69 6.28 -1.70
CA PRO A 39 6.30 6.02 -1.37
C PRO A 39 6.11 4.68 -0.68
N PHE A 40 5.07 4.61 0.14
CA PHE A 40 4.62 3.42 0.86
C PHE A 40 3.15 3.14 0.55
N ILE A 41 2.74 1.89 0.66
CA ILE A 41 1.34 1.49 0.73
C ILE A 41 0.98 1.37 2.20
N LYS A 42 -0.02 2.14 2.64
CA LYS A 42 -0.55 2.11 4.00
C LYS A 42 -1.88 1.36 4.01
N VAL A 43 -2.02 0.39 4.90
CA VAL A 43 -3.28 -0.29 5.19
C VAL A 43 -3.76 0.12 6.58
N THR A 44 -4.95 0.75 6.66
CA THR A 44 -5.50 1.30 7.91
C THR A 44 -6.20 0.23 8.75
N VAL A 45 -5.46 -0.73 9.30
CA VAL A 45 -6.00 -1.86 10.08
C VAL A 45 -6.75 -1.45 11.34
N GLN A 46 -6.57 -0.22 11.82
CA GLN A 46 -7.25 0.30 13.00
C GLN A 46 -8.72 0.72 12.72
N GLU A 47 -9.07 0.96 11.48
CA GLU A 47 -10.43 1.30 11.10
C GLU A 47 -11.33 0.05 11.10
N ALA A 48 -12.63 0.21 11.44
CA ALA A 48 -13.61 -0.87 11.38
C ALA A 48 -13.67 -1.50 9.97
N TYR A 49 -13.56 -0.64 8.95
CA TYR A 49 -13.44 -1.02 7.54
C TYR A 49 -12.13 -0.45 6.98
N PRO A 50 -11.03 -1.21 6.98
CA PRO A 50 -9.72 -0.74 6.55
C PRO A 50 -9.68 -0.23 5.10
N ARG A 51 -8.74 0.68 4.83
CA ARG A 51 -8.47 1.24 3.49
C ARG A 51 -7.04 0.99 3.07
N VAL A 52 -6.81 0.95 1.77
CA VAL A 52 -5.46 0.93 1.18
C VAL A 52 -5.16 2.30 0.61
N LEU A 53 -4.14 2.97 1.14
CA LEU A 53 -3.80 4.36 0.88
C LEU A 53 -2.34 4.50 0.44
N PHE A 54 -2.08 5.50 -0.38
CA PHE A 54 -0.74 5.97 -0.68
C PHE A 54 -0.20 6.81 0.49
N ALA A 55 1.03 6.55 0.94
CA ALA A 55 1.70 7.34 1.96
C ALA A 55 3.12 7.67 1.53
N ARG A 56 3.61 8.86 1.89
CA ARG A 56 5.00 9.28 1.68
C ARG A 56 5.86 9.21 2.93
N ARG A 57 5.23 9.16 4.10
CA ARG A 57 5.92 9.07 5.39
C ARG A 57 5.27 7.99 6.25
N MET A 58 6.07 7.19 6.90
CA MET A 58 5.59 6.30 7.94
C MET A 58 5.28 7.11 9.20
N LYS A 59 4.11 6.86 9.76
CA LYS A 59 3.73 7.38 11.08
C LYS A 59 3.81 6.24 12.08
N LYS A 60 4.17 6.54 13.33
CA LYS A 60 4.10 5.59 14.44
C LYS A 60 2.64 5.39 14.87
N ASP A 61 1.79 5.03 13.89
CA ASP A 61 0.41 4.62 14.11
C ASP A 61 0.36 3.08 13.99
N LYS A 62 -0.55 2.43 14.66
CA LYS A 62 -0.66 0.96 14.63
C LYS A 62 -1.16 0.41 13.27
N ASN A 63 -0.96 1.15 12.17
CA ASN A 63 -1.30 0.74 10.82
C ASN A 63 -0.15 -0.04 10.17
N ARG A 64 -0.45 -0.81 9.12
CA ARG A 64 0.58 -1.52 8.38
C ARG A 64 1.05 -0.71 7.19
N TYR A 65 2.37 -0.67 7.01
CA TYR A 65 3.05 -0.01 5.91
C TYR A 65 3.86 -1.04 5.12
N PHE A 66 3.80 -0.94 3.80
CA PHE A 66 4.54 -1.77 2.86
C PHE A 66 5.40 -0.89 1.96
N GLY A 67 6.62 -1.28 1.70
CA GLY A 67 7.62 -0.52 0.97
C GLY A 67 8.84 -0.26 1.85
N PRO A 68 9.80 0.55 1.46
CA PRO A 68 9.69 1.65 0.47
C PRO A 68 9.69 1.18 -1.00
N TYR A 69 9.00 1.92 -1.86
CA TYR A 69 8.97 1.65 -3.31
C TYR A 69 9.67 2.77 -4.08
N THR A 70 10.35 2.43 -5.16
CA THR A 70 11.09 3.41 -5.98
C THR A 70 10.18 4.26 -6.87
N SER A 71 9.03 3.76 -7.28
CA SER A 71 8.12 4.44 -8.21
C SER A 71 6.76 4.73 -7.58
N ALA A 72 6.41 6.01 -7.50
CA ALA A 72 5.09 6.46 -7.04
C ALA A 72 3.95 6.04 -8.00
N GLY A 73 4.24 5.96 -9.32
CA GLY A 73 3.29 5.47 -10.31
C GLY A 73 2.95 4.00 -10.07
N ALA A 74 3.99 3.15 -9.93
CA ALA A 74 3.79 1.73 -9.66
C ALA A 74 2.98 1.47 -8.39
N VAL A 75 3.20 2.25 -7.33
CA VAL A 75 2.41 2.15 -6.08
C VAL A 75 0.94 2.48 -6.31
N LYS A 76 0.63 3.53 -7.08
CA LYS A 76 -0.75 3.88 -7.42
C LYS A 76 -1.43 2.78 -8.23
N ASP A 77 -0.71 2.21 -9.22
CA ASP A 77 -1.23 1.10 -10.04
C ASP A 77 -1.52 -0.14 -9.19
N VAL A 78 -0.66 -0.47 -8.22
CA VAL A 78 -0.88 -1.57 -7.27
C VAL A 78 -2.10 -1.29 -6.39
N ILE A 79 -2.24 -0.08 -5.85
CA ILE A 79 -3.40 0.30 -5.04
C ILE A 79 -4.69 0.18 -5.85
N GLU A 80 -4.69 0.63 -7.10
CA GLU A 80 -5.85 0.51 -8.00
C GLU A 80 -6.17 -0.94 -8.30
N LEU A 81 -5.15 -1.77 -8.58
CA LEU A 81 -5.31 -3.20 -8.79
C LEU A 81 -5.93 -3.89 -7.56
N VAL A 82 -5.39 -3.63 -6.37
CA VAL A 82 -5.90 -4.18 -5.11
C VAL A 82 -7.37 -3.78 -4.89
N ARG A 83 -7.73 -2.52 -5.16
CA ARG A 83 -9.11 -2.07 -5.07
C ARG A 83 -10.05 -2.82 -6.01
N LYS A 84 -9.63 -3.01 -7.26
CA LYS A 84 -10.42 -3.75 -8.26
C LYS A 84 -10.59 -5.23 -7.93
N LEU A 85 -9.54 -5.87 -7.40
CA LEU A 85 -9.55 -7.30 -7.09
C LEU A 85 -10.30 -7.64 -5.81
N TYR A 86 -10.08 -6.86 -4.75
CA TYR A 86 -10.60 -7.14 -3.41
C TYR A 86 -11.74 -6.20 -3.00
N GLN A 87 -12.20 -5.35 -3.91
CA GLN A 87 -13.31 -4.40 -3.71
C GLN A 87 -13.15 -3.54 -2.45
N VAL A 88 -11.92 -3.12 -2.16
CA VAL A 88 -11.59 -2.33 -0.98
C VAL A 88 -12.05 -0.88 -1.15
N ARG A 89 -12.68 -0.33 -0.13
CA ARG A 89 -13.15 1.07 -0.16
C ARG A 89 -12.01 2.07 -0.30
N SER A 90 -12.28 3.16 -1.00
CA SER A 90 -11.36 4.30 -1.16
C SER A 90 -11.85 5.58 -0.48
N CYS A 91 -13.13 5.62 -0.08
CA CYS A 91 -13.76 6.81 0.49
C CYS A 91 -13.22 7.16 1.89
N SER A 92 -13.35 8.44 2.27
CA SER A 92 -12.96 8.97 3.58
C SER A 92 -14.05 8.90 4.64
N ARG A 93 -15.22 8.33 4.34
CA ARG A 93 -16.36 8.23 5.29
C ARG A 93 -15.94 7.51 6.56
N THR A 94 -16.46 7.96 7.70
CA THR A 94 -16.25 7.32 9.00
C THR A 94 -17.27 6.21 9.21
N LEU A 95 -16.90 4.99 8.89
CA LEU A 95 -17.76 3.83 9.07
C LEU A 95 -17.45 3.14 10.43
N PRO A 96 -18.46 2.64 11.14
CA PRO A 96 -19.87 2.47 10.76
C PRO A 96 -20.78 3.69 10.94
N ARG A 97 -20.29 4.83 11.49
CA ARG A 97 -21.09 6.01 11.83
C ARG A 97 -21.87 6.59 10.64
N ASP A 98 -21.29 6.56 9.46
CA ASP A 98 -21.87 7.14 8.24
C ASP A 98 -22.51 6.07 7.33
N CYS A 99 -22.88 4.90 7.88
CA CYS A 99 -23.66 3.91 7.15
C CYS A 99 -25.08 4.43 6.87
N LYS A 100 -25.56 4.16 5.65
CA LYS A 100 -26.92 4.48 5.20
C LYS A 100 -27.30 5.97 5.20
N LYS A 101 -26.37 6.90 5.48
CA LYS A 101 -26.66 8.34 5.44
C LYS A 101 -26.75 8.89 4.03
N ASP A 102 -25.87 8.45 3.15
CA ASP A 102 -25.75 8.97 1.80
C ASP A 102 -25.84 7.85 0.76
N ARG A 103 -26.14 8.25 -0.48
CA ARG A 103 -26.14 7.33 -1.62
C ARG A 103 -24.77 6.65 -1.77
N PRO A 104 -24.73 5.38 -2.19
CA PRO A 104 -23.49 4.69 -2.54
C PRO A 104 -22.73 5.46 -3.61
N CYS A 105 -21.40 5.41 -3.55
CA CYS A 105 -20.53 6.11 -4.51
C CYS A 105 -20.44 5.34 -5.84
N LEU A 106 -19.91 6.02 -6.87
CA LEU A 106 -19.74 5.44 -8.20
C LEU A 106 -18.94 4.12 -8.17
N TYR A 107 -17.93 4.01 -7.32
CA TYR A 107 -17.12 2.79 -7.18
C TYR A 107 -17.94 1.57 -6.72
N TYR A 108 -18.99 1.76 -5.94
CA TYR A 108 -19.93 0.68 -5.60
C TYR A 108 -20.70 0.23 -6.84
N HIS A 109 -21.26 1.14 -7.62
CA HIS A 109 -21.99 0.81 -8.85
C HIS A 109 -21.09 0.15 -9.90
N MET A 110 -19.82 0.53 -9.97
CA MET A 110 -18.81 -0.13 -10.83
C MET A 110 -18.27 -1.45 -10.28
N LYS A 111 -18.80 -1.96 -9.16
CA LYS A 111 -18.33 -3.19 -8.47
C LYS A 111 -16.84 -3.14 -8.09
N GLN A 112 -16.29 -1.96 -7.86
CA GLN A 112 -14.91 -1.76 -7.40
C GLN A 112 -14.81 -1.52 -5.89
N CYS A 113 -15.94 -1.50 -5.18
CA CYS A 113 -16.05 -1.38 -3.74
C CYS A 113 -17.16 -2.29 -3.26
N ALA A 114 -16.90 -3.06 -2.20
CA ALA A 114 -17.90 -3.94 -1.59
C ALA A 114 -19.08 -3.19 -0.95
N GLY A 115 -18.99 -1.84 -0.84
CA GLY A 115 -20.10 -1.01 -0.35
C GLY A 115 -20.35 -1.11 1.16
N PRO A 116 -19.34 -1.06 2.05
CA PRO A 116 -19.60 -1.12 3.48
C PRO A 116 -20.47 0.06 4.00
N CYS A 117 -20.64 1.10 3.18
CA CYS A 117 -21.53 2.22 3.48
C CYS A 117 -23.03 1.89 3.30
N THR A 118 -23.39 0.83 2.58
CA THR A 118 -24.79 0.37 2.44
C THR A 118 -25.25 -0.41 3.67
N GLY A 119 -24.33 -0.95 4.43
CA GLY A 119 -24.59 -1.81 5.59
C GLY A 119 -24.95 -3.25 5.23
N GLU A 120 -24.77 -3.65 3.96
CA GLU A 120 -25.01 -5.03 3.48
C GLU A 120 -23.86 -5.96 3.77
N VAL A 121 -22.63 -5.41 3.87
CA VAL A 121 -21.40 -6.17 4.09
C VAL A 121 -21.07 -6.20 5.58
N SER A 122 -20.91 -7.40 6.14
CA SER A 122 -20.49 -7.56 7.52
C SER A 122 -19.04 -7.07 7.72
N GLN A 123 -18.70 -6.66 8.94
CA GLN A 123 -17.35 -6.24 9.26
C GLN A 123 -16.36 -7.41 9.16
N GLU A 124 -16.82 -8.63 9.43
CA GLU A 124 -16.03 -9.86 9.40
C GLU A 124 -15.65 -10.22 7.97
N ASP A 125 -16.62 -10.29 7.06
CA ASP A 125 -16.38 -10.57 5.63
C ASP A 125 -15.43 -9.54 5.00
N TYR A 126 -15.62 -8.26 5.37
CA TYR A 126 -14.74 -7.20 4.90
C TYR A 126 -13.30 -7.37 5.43
N ARG A 127 -13.13 -7.77 6.70
CA ARG A 127 -11.82 -8.05 7.28
C ARG A 127 -11.13 -9.24 6.64
N GLU A 128 -11.85 -10.28 6.26
CA GLU A 128 -11.28 -11.41 5.49
C GLU A 128 -10.70 -10.94 4.16
N ASN A 129 -11.42 -10.06 3.44
CA ASN A 129 -10.90 -9.49 2.21
C ASN A 129 -9.64 -8.65 2.46
N ILE A 130 -9.57 -7.92 3.56
CA ILE A 130 -8.36 -7.19 3.95
C ILE A 130 -7.21 -8.13 4.30
N GLN A 131 -7.46 -9.27 4.92
CA GLN A 131 -6.41 -10.28 5.16
C GLN A 131 -5.84 -10.83 3.85
N LYS A 132 -6.69 -11.08 2.84
CA LYS A 132 -6.23 -11.46 1.50
C LYS A 132 -5.37 -10.37 0.86
N VAL A 133 -5.73 -9.09 1.04
CA VAL A 133 -4.90 -7.94 0.61
C VAL A 133 -3.55 -7.93 1.32
N LEU A 134 -3.51 -8.15 2.63
CA LEU A 134 -2.26 -8.19 3.40
C LEU A 134 -1.35 -9.32 2.95
N ARG A 135 -1.89 -10.53 2.70
CA ARG A 135 -1.14 -11.65 2.12
C ARG A 135 -0.61 -11.30 0.72
N PHE A 136 -1.45 -10.72 -0.12
CA PHE A 136 -1.03 -10.25 -1.44
C PHE A 136 0.14 -9.25 -1.38
N LEU A 137 0.09 -8.28 -0.46
CA LEU A 137 1.14 -7.28 -0.29
C LEU A 137 2.42 -7.85 0.36
N ASN A 138 2.32 -8.92 1.15
CA ASN A 138 3.46 -9.68 1.67
C ASN A 138 4.12 -10.62 0.64
N GLY A 139 3.51 -10.81 -0.53
CA GLY A 139 4.03 -11.71 -1.54
C GLY A 139 3.44 -13.13 -1.52
N ASP A 140 2.48 -13.43 -0.65
CA ASP A 140 1.77 -14.70 -0.59
C ASP A 140 0.67 -14.74 -1.67
N PHE A 141 0.93 -15.49 -2.75
CA PHE A 141 0.06 -15.47 -3.95
C PHE A 141 -0.84 -16.71 -4.09
N GLN A 142 -0.97 -17.53 -3.08
CA GLN A 142 -1.72 -18.79 -3.17
C GLN A 142 -3.20 -18.58 -3.56
N ASP A 143 -3.82 -17.50 -3.09
CA ASP A 143 -5.24 -17.22 -3.32
C ASP A 143 -5.55 -16.57 -4.70
N THR A 144 -4.54 -16.29 -5.53
CA THR A 144 -4.74 -15.53 -6.78
C THR A 144 -4.81 -16.36 -8.04
N VAL A 145 -4.99 -17.68 -7.92
CA VAL A 145 -5.00 -18.62 -9.06
C VAL A 145 -6.18 -18.36 -10.02
N SER A 146 -7.28 -17.75 -9.55
CA SER A 146 -8.50 -17.47 -10.32
C SER A 146 -8.51 -16.15 -11.10
N LEU A 147 -7.39 -15.43 -11.19
CA LEU A 147 -7.35 -14.11 -11.82
C LEU A 147 -7.41 -14.15 -13.35
N PRO A 148 -8.13 -13.21 -14.00
CA PRO A 148 -8.15 -13.07 -15.45
C PRO A 148 -6.77 -12.92 -16.07
N LYS A 149 -6.53 -13.43 -17.27
CA LYS A 149 -5.23 -13.43 -17.98
C LYS A 149 -4.58 -12.03 -18.04
N ARG A 150 -5.37 -10.95 -18.16
CA ARG A 150 -4.91 -9.54 -18.17
C ARG A 150 -4.32 -9.12 -16.83
N CYS A 151 -4.91 -9.55 -15.72
CA CYS A 151 -4.39 -9.29 -14.37
C CYS A 151 -3.11 -10.10 -14.08
N ARG A 152 -2.97 -11.33 -14.66
CA ARG A 152 -1.74 -12.13 -14.53
C ARG A 152 -0.52 -11.46 -15.15
N ARG A 153 -0.69 -10.73 -16.25
CA ARG A 153 0.40 -10.00 -16.93
C ARG A 153 0.85 -8.75 -16.14
N LEU A 154 -0.09 -8.01 -15.59
CA LEU A 154 0.17 -6.90 -14.68
C LEU A 154 0.79 -7.40 -13.36
N ARG A 155 0.31 -8.54 -12.84
CA ARG A 155 0.86 -9.23 -11.68
C ARG A 155 2.35 -9.53 -11.85
N LYS A 156 2.77 -10.20 -12.93
CA LYS A 156 4.19 -10.51 -13.17
C LYS A 156 5.07 -9.27 -13.15
N LYS A 157 4.61 -8.17 -13.77
CA LYS A 157 5.33 -6.88 -13.73
C LYS A 157 5.36 -6.23 -12.35
N CYS A 158 4.26 -6.28 -11.59
CA CYS A 158 4.20 -5.73 -10.23
C CYS A 158 4.99 -6.58 -9.24
N VAL A 159 4.86 -7.91 -9.31
CA VAL A 159 5.55 -8.84 -8.39
C VAL A 159 7.05 -8.83 -8.60
N LEU A 160 7.53 -8.87 -9.83
CA LEU A 160 8.97 -8.74 -10.11
C LEU A 160 9.51 -7.40 -9.60
N ARG A 161 8.76 -6.30 -9.72
CA ARG A 161 9.13 -5.02 -9.13
C ARG A 161 9.00 -4.97 -7.61
N MET A 162 8.06 -5.73 -7.02
CA MET A 162 7.90 -5.80 -5.56
C MET A 162 8.94 -6.72 -4.92
N GLN A 163 9.29 -7.85 -5.54
CA GLN A 163 10.34 -8.75 -5.05
C GLN A 163 11.73 -8.12 -5.14
N GLN A 164 12.00 -7.31 -6.14
CA GLN A 164 13.23 -6.51 -6.23
C GLN A 164 13.32 -5.43 -5.13
N ASN A 165 12.19 -5.07 -4.50
CA ASN A 165 12.11 -4.03 -3.48
C ASN A 165 11.71 -4.58 -2.09
N ALA A 166 11.41 -5.86 -1.93
CA ALA A 166 11.04 -6.50 -0.66
C ALA A 166 12.19 -7.31 -0.04
N ALA A 167 13.34 -7.33 -0.71
CA ALA A 167 14.59 -7.87 -0.16
C ALA A 167 15.35 -6.76 0.60
N ILE A 168 14.63 -5.92 1.36
CA ILE A 168 15.17 -4.89 2.25
C ILE A 168 14.57 -5.09 3.63
#